data_6b68732e02fa8abcf0727752d387ffc8
#
_entry.id   6b68732e02fa8abcf0727752d387ffc8
#
_cell.length_a   1.000
_cell.length_b   1.000
_cell.length_c   1.000
_cell.angle_alpha   90.00
_cell.angle_beta   90.00
_cell.angle_gamma   90.00
#
_symmetry.space_group_name_H-M   'P 1'
#
loop_
_entity.id
_entity.type
_entity.pdbx_description
1 polymer ?
#
loop_
_entity_poly.entity_id
_entity_poly.type
_entity_poly.pdbx_seq_one_letter_code
_entity_poly.pdbx_strand_id
1 'polypeptide(L)'
;MLCLWAIPYGLGAGSVDAALNNYVALHYESRHMSWLHCMWGVGTTIGPVVMGAALSGGLSWNSGYRYIALFQIALTAVLFCSLPLWHKRPDATPDGTVPKALTLPQVFALPGAKEVMLCFFCYCALETTAGLWASSYLTLVRQVPAQTAASFASLFYIGITVGRGVCGFLTLKLSDDQMIRLGFAVLGVGIAALLLPGAQVFALAGLVLVGLGCAPIYPSVIHSTPAHFGVQNSQAVIGIQMSSAYVGNLAMPPLFGLLANNITPALFPFYLLAVLVLMALMHRQLVRKTAHT
;
A
#
# COMPACT_ATOMS: atom_id res chain seq x y z
N MET A 1 -20.89 -15.77 11.02
CA MET A 1 -19.67 -16.61 11.16
C MET A 1 -18.46 -15.93 10.50
N LEU A 2 -18.49 -15.54 9.21
CA LEU A 2 -17.34 -14.90 8.53
C LEU A 2 -16.81 -13.65 9.25
N CYS A 3 -17.69 -12.77 9.74
CA CYS A 3 -17.28 -11.57 10.48
C CYS A 3 -16.51 -11.89 11.78
N LEU A 4 -16.85 -12.98 12.47
CA LEU A 4 -16.12 -13.40 13.67
C LEU A 4 -14.72 -13.93 13.34
N TRP A 5 -14.58 -14.64 12.21
CA TRP A 5 -13.27 -15.11 11.73
C TRP A 5 -12.38 -13.98 11.20
N ALA A 6 -12.97 -12.88 10.75
CA ALA A 6 -12.23 -11.71 10.30
C ALA A 6 -11.40 -11.06 11.43
N ILE A 7 -11.84 -11.18 12.71
CA ILE A 7 -11.13 -10.60 13.85
C ILE A 7 -9.76 -11.26 14.06
N PRO A 8 -9.66 -12.58 14.32
CA PRO A 8 -8.34 -13.22 14.52
C PRO A 8 -7.48 -13.14 13.26
N TYR A 9 -8.08 -13.23 12.07
CA TYR A 9 -7.36 -13.05 10.81
C TYR A 9 -6.74 -11.66 10.71
N GLY A 10 -7.52 -10.61 10.96
CA GLY A 10 -7.04 -9.22 10.90
C GLY A 10 -5.96 -8.91 11.94
N LEU A 11 -6.10 -9.42 13.17
CA LEU A 11 -5.08 -9.30 14.21
C LEU A 11 -3.78 -9.99 13.79
N GLY A 12 -3.84 -11.21 13.26
CA GLY A 12 -2.67 -11.93 12.78
C GLY A 12 -2.01 -11.25 11.59
N ALA A 13 -2.78 -10.91 10.56
CA ALA A 13 -2.28 -10.26 9.35
C ALA A 13 -1.63 -8.90 9.66
N GLY A 14 -2.30 -8.05 10.45
CA GLY A 14 -1.78 -6.72 10.80
C GLY A 14 -0.53 -6.78 11.67
N SER A 15 -0.45 -7.74 12.59
CA SER A 15 0.74 -7.93 13.43
C SER A 15 1.95 -8.38 12.61
N VAL A 16 1.75 -9.36 11.71
CA VAL A 16 2.83 -9.85 10.82
C VAL A 16 3.27 -8.75 9.87
N ASP A 17 2.33 -8.02 9.28
CA ASP A 17 2.62 -6.94 8.34
C ASP A 17 3.47 -5.84 9.00
N ALA A 18 3.06 -5.33 10.16
CA ALA A 18 3.82 -4.32 10.89
C ALA A 18 5.21 -4.81 11.33
N ALA A 19 5.30 -6.04 11.83
CA ALA A 19 6.57 -6.61 12.29
C ALA A 19 7.55 -6.86 11.13
N LEU A 20 7.07 -7.43 10.02
CA LEU A 20 7.89 -7.73 8.85
C LEU A 20 8.39 -6.46 8.18
N ASN A 21 7.52 -5.46 8.02
CA ASN A 21 7.90 -4.17 7.46
C ASN A 21 8.96 -3.47 8.31
N ASN A 22 8.81 -3.46 9.64
CA ASN A 22 9.81 -2.89 10.53
C ASN A 22 11.13 -3.67 10.47
N TYR A 23 11.07 -5.01 10.44
CA TYR A 23 12.27 -5.84 10.33
C TYR A 23 13.05 -5.55 9.04
N VAL A 24 12.35 -5.46 7.90
CA VAL A 24 12.98 -5.13 6.61
C VAL A 24 13.52 -3.70 6.61
N ALA A 25 12.79 -2.73 7.17
CA ALA A 25 13.24 -1.34 7.25
C ALA A 25 14.52 -1.17 8.10
N LEU A 26 14.72 -2.03 9.13
CA LEU A 26 15.88 -1.96 10.01
C LEU A 26 17.10 -2.76 9.52
N HIS A 27 16.88 -3.83 8.75
CA HIS A 27 17.93 -4.81 8.48
C HIS A 27 18.27 -4.97 7.01
N TYR A 28 17.46 -4.41 6.11
CA TYR A 28 17.62 -4.57 4.67
C TYR A 28 17.60 -3.22 3.95
N GLU A 29 18.03 -3.21 2.70
CA GLU A 29 18.02 -2.03 1.84
C GLU A 29 16.63 -1.79 1.25
N SER A 30 16.36 -0.56 0.80
CA SER A 30 15.08 -0.13 0.19
C SER A 30 14.61 -1.04 -0.96
N ARG A 31 15.55 -1.64 -1.73
CA ARG A 31 15.22 -2.61 -2.78
C ARG A 31 14.46 -3.83 -2.26
N HIS A 32 14.84 -4.33 -1.09
CA HIS A 32 14.18 -5.49 -0.49
C HIS A 32 12.77 -5.16 -0.01
N MET A 33 12.55 -3.94 0.49
CA MET A 33 11.24 -3.44 0.83
C MET A 33 10.33 -3.37 -0.42
N SER A 34 10.87 -2.85 -1.54
CA SER A 34 10.15 -2.78 -2.82
C SER A 34 9.79 -4.18 -3.34
N TRP A 35 10.71 -5.15 -3.25
CA TRP A 35 10.44 -6.52 -3.68
C TRP A 35 9.50 -7.27 -2.75
N LEU A 36 9.55 -7.03 -1.43
CA LEU A 36 8.57 -7.55 -0.49
C LEU A 36 7.14 -7.16 -0.93
N HIS A 37 6.95 -5.88 -1.23
CA HIS A 37 5.64 -5.38 -1.68
C HIS A 37 5.31 -5.76 -3.14
N CYS A 38 6.30 -6.09 -3.97
CA CYS A 38 6.07 -6.72 -5.27
C CYS A 38 5.44 -8.12 -5.10
N MET A 39 5.91 -8.92 -4.13
CA MET A 39 5.34 -10.24 -3.84
C MET A 39 3.89 -10.15 -3.36
N TRP A 40 3.51 -9.09 -2.64
CA TRP A 40 2.10 -8.82 -2.34
C TRP A 40 1.28 -8.70 -3.63
N GLY A 41 1.76 -7.95 -4.62
CA GLY A 41 1.09 -7.79 -5.92
C GLY A 41 0.99 -9.12 -6.70
N VAL A 42 2.01 -9.97 -6.64
CA VAL A 42 1.96 -11.34 -7.19
C VAL A 42 0.85 -12.15 -6.53
N GLY A 43 0.75 -12.09 -5.20
CA GLY A 43 -0.29 -12.79 -4.44
C GLY A 43 -1.71 -12.33 -4.81
N THR A 44 -1.92 -11.02 -4.94
CA THR A 44 -3.22 -10.45 -5.34
C THR A 44 -3.61 -10.83 -6.77
N THR A 45 -2.65 -11.13 -7.63
CA THR A 45 -2.89 -11.61 -8.99
C THR A 45 -3.20 -13.11 -9.02
N ILE A 46 -2.46 -13.91 -8.27
CA ILE A 46 -2.61 -15.39 -8.24
C ILE A 46 -3.93 -15.80 -7.56
N GLY A 47 -4.32 -15.14 -6.48
CA GLY A 47 -5.52 -15.50 -5.71
C GLY A 47 -6.79 -15.62 -6.56
N PRO A 48 -7.19 -14.59 -7.33
CA PRO A 48 -8.33 -14.66 -8.23
C PRO A 48 -8.21 -15.73 -9.34
N VAL A 49 -6.98 -15.98 -9.83
CA VAL A 49 -6.74 -17.03 -10.85
C VAL A 49 -7.02 -18.41 -10.26
N VAL A 50 -6.54 -18.70 -9.05
CA VAL A 50 -6.82 -19.97 -8.35
C VAL A 50 -8.31 -20.13 -8.11
N MET A 51 -9.01 -19.08 -7.69
CA MET A 51 -10.45 -19.12 -7.48
C MET A 51 -11.18 -19.32 -8.81
N GLY A 52 -10.81 -18.58 -9.86
CA GLY A 52 -11.38 -18.70 -11.19
C GLY A 52 -11.20 -20.10 -11.77
N ALA A 53 -10.02 -20.71 -11.64
CA ALA A 53 -9.76 -22.06 -12.07
C ALA A 53 -10.62 -23.09 -11.31
N ALA A 54 -10.79 -22.95 -10.01
CA ALA A 54 -11.65 -23.83 -9.20
C ALA A 54 -13.11 -23.74 -9.67
N LEU A 55 -13.64 -22.53 -9.87
CA LEU A 55 -15.03 -22.30 -10.30
C LEU A 55 -15.26 -22.80 -11.75
N SER A 56 -14.33 -22.52 -12.67
CA SER A 56 -14.42 -22.99 -14.07
C SER A 56 -14.30 -24.50 -14.18
N GLY A 57 -13.59 -25.14 -13.27
CA GLY A 57 -13.49 -26.60 -13.16
C GLY A 57 -14.70 -27.28 -12.50
N GLY A 58 -15.81 -26.54 -12.27
CA GLY A 58 -17.04 -27.08 -11.66
C GLY A 58 -16.94 -27.29 -10.14
N LEU A 59 -15.88 -26.82 -9.50
CA LEU A 59 -15.73 -26.89 -8.06
C LEU A 59 -16.43 -25.70 -7.37
N SER A 60 -16.77 -25.88 -6.08
CA SER A 60 -17.34 -24.79 -5.30
C SER A 60 -16.28 -23.76 -4.89
N TRP A 61 -16.70 -22.55 -4.52
CA TRP A 61 -15.83 -21.50 -3.98
C TRP A 61 -15.01 -21.96 -2.76
N ASN A 62 -15.53 -22.90 -1.96
CA ASN A 62 -14.82 -23.50 -0.84
C ASN A 62 -13.53 -24.19 -1.26
N SER A 63 -13.49 -24.78 -2.47
CA SER A 63 -12.31 -25.46 -3.00
C SER A 63 -11.18 -24.47 -3.29
N GLY A 64 -11.49 -23.30 -3.85
CA GLY A 64 -10.52 -22.22 -4.08
C GLY A 64 -9.89 -21.76 -2.75
N TYR A 65 -10.71 -21.51 -1.71
CA TYR A 65 -10.19 -21.16 -0.38
C TYR A 65 -9.38 -22.30 0.25
N ARG A 66 -9.76 -23.55 0.03
CA ARG A 66 -9.01 -24.73 0.54
C ARG A 66 -7.61 -24.78 -0.07
N TYR A 67 -7.44 -24.53 -1.36
CA TYR A 67 -6.12 -24.50 -2.00
C TYR A 67 -5.24 -23.40 -1.41
N ILE A 68 -5.78 -22.19 -1.23
CA ILE A 68 -5.05 -21.10 -0.59
C ILE A 68 -4.70 -21.45 0.87
N ALA A 69 -5.62 -22.05 1.63
CA ALA A 69 -5.37 -22.46 3.00
C ALA A 69 -4.25 -23.51 3.11
N LEU A 70 -4.23 -24.50 2.22
CA LEU A 70 -3.14 -25.49 2.17
C LEU A 70 -1.78 -24.85 1.89
N PHE A 71 -1.73 -23.90 0.96
CA PHE A 71 -0.53 -23.12 0.70
C PHE A 71 -0.08 -22.32 1.93
N GLN A 72 -1.00 -21.66 2.62
CA GLN A 72 -0.72 -20.91 3.86
C GLN A 72 -0.21 -21.83 4.98
N ILE A 73 -0.79 -23.04 5.14
CA ILE A 73 -0.33 -24.02 6.14
C ILE A 73 1.10 -24.47 5.80
N ALA A 74 1.38 -24.78 4.53
CA ALA A 74 2.72 -25.17 4.10
C ALA A 74 3.75 -24.05 4.35
N LEU A 75 3.41 -22.81 4.01
CA LEU A 75 4.25 -21.63 4.27
C LEU A 75 4.49 -21.46 5.78
N THR A 76 3.45 -21.59 6.59
CA THR A 76 3.55 -21.50 8.05
C THR A 76 4.49 -22.59 8.60
N ALA A 77 4.39 -23.83 8.11
CA ALA A 77 5.30 -24.91 8.51
C ALA A 77 6.77 -24.59 8.14
N VAL A 78 7.01 -24.06 6.93
CA VAL A 78 8.36 -23.62 6.50
C VAL A 78 8.88 -22.53 7.43
N LEU A 79 8.06 -21.53 7.78
CA LEU A 79 8.44 -20.46 8.70
C LEU A 79 8.79 -21.01 10.09
N PHE A 80 8.00 -21.93 10.65
CA PHE A 80 8.33 -22.58 11.92
C PHE A 80 9.64 -23.39 11.86
N CYS A 81 9.86 -24.13 10.78
CA CYS A 81 11.11 -24.87 10.59
C CYS A 81 12.32 -23.95 10.42
N SER A 82 12.11 -22.74 9.90
CA SER A 82 13.18 -21.73 9.72
C SER A 82 13.49 -20.93 10.99
N LEU A 83 12.68 -21.01 12.06
CA LEU A 83 12.89 -20.22 13.29
C LEU A 83 14.32 -20.30 13.86
N PRO A 84 15.03 -21.45 13.84
CA PRO A 84 16.41 -21.51 14.32
C PRO A 84 17.40 -20.69 13.49
N LEU A 85 17.04 -20.36 12.23
CA LEU A 85 17.89 -19.56 11.33
C LEU A 85 17.74 -18.05 11.60
N TRP A 86 16.68 -17.65 12.31
CA TRP A 86 16.42 -16.25 12.64
C TRP A 86 17.29 -15.84 13.83
N HIS A 87 18.31 -15.05 13.57
CA HIS A 87 19.21 -14.57 14.61
C HIS A 87 18.43 -13.62 15.53
N LYS A 88 18.33 -13.98 16.80
CA LYS A 88 17.89 -13.03 17.84
C LYS A 88 18.98 -11.96 17.95
N ARG A 89 18.79 -10.84 17.29
CA ARG A 89 19.60 -9.68 17.62
C ARG A 89 19.13 -9.18 18.98
N PRO A 90 20.04 -8.90 19.91
CA PRO A 90 19.65 -8.27 21.17
C PRO A 90 18.97 -6.96 20.85
N ASP A 91 17.71 -6.78 21.24
CA ASP A 91 17.01 -5.50 21.24
C ASP A 91 17.59 -4.55 22.32
N ALA A 92 18.75 -4.90 22.86
CA ALA A 92 19.39 -4.18 23.94
C ALA A 92 20.11 -2.95 23.38
N THR A 93 19.75 -1.80 23.91
CA THR A 93 20.62 -0.62 23.93
C THR A 93 21.98 -1.01 24.50
N PRO A 94 23.09 -0.27 24.22
CA PRO A 94 24.40 -0.54 24.80
C PRO A 94 24.40 -0.79 26.33
N ASP A 95 23.39 -0.28 27.03
CA ASP A 95 23.19 -0.41 28.49
C ASP A 95 22.34 -1.64 28.87
N GLY A 96 21.99 -2.54 27.95
CA GLY A 96 21.22 -3.75 28.26
C GLY A 96 19.74 -3.53 28.59
N THR A 97 19.23 -2.31 28.47
CA THR A 97 17.84 -1.98 28.73
C THR A 97 16.98 -2.24 27.49
N VAL A 98 15.91 -3.02 27.65
CA VAL A 98 14.89 -3.17 26.59
C VAL A 98 14.15 -1.84 26.46
N PRO A 99 14.12 -1.22 25.24
CA PRO A 99 13.40 0.02 25.05
C PRO A 99 11.93 -0.15 25.45
N LYS A 100 11.44 0.72 26.33
CA LYS A 100 10.04 0.70 26.74
C LYS A 100 9.17 1.06 25.52
N ALA A 101 8.19 0.20 25.21
CA ALA A 101 7.25 0.47 24.13
C ALA A 101 6.56 1.83 24.36
N LEU A 102 6.56 2.68 23.31
CA LEU A 102 5.91 3.98 23.36
C LEU A 102 4.39 3.80 23.47
N THR A 103 3.76 4.59 24.32
CA THR A 103 2.30 4.71 24.35
C THR A 103 1.81 5.53 23.15
N LEU A 104 0.55 5.35 22.76
CA LEU A 104 -0.05 6.10 21.64
C LEU A 104 0.14 7.63 21.76
N PRO A 105 -0.12 8.28 22.94
CA PRO A 105 0.14 9.71 23.08
C PRO A 105 1.60 10.10 22.86
N GLN A 106 2.54 9.25 23.28
CA GLN A 106 3.98 9.50 23.09
C GLN A 106 4.36 9.42 21.60
N VAL A 107 3.81 8.45 20.85
CA VAL A 107 4.05 8.39 19.40
C VAL A 107 3.46 9.61 18.68
N PHE A 108 2.25 10.05 19.04
CA PHE A 108 1.65 11.27 18.48
C PHE A 108 2.41 12.56 18.82
N ALA A 109 3.20 12.55 19.90
CA ALA A 109 4.04 13.68 20.30
C ALA A 109 5.37 13.75 19.53
N LEU A 110 5.77 12.67 18.83
CA LEU A 110 6.99 12.69 18.02
C LEU A 110 6.86 13.69 16.86
N PRO A 111 7.88 14.53 16.62
CA PRO A 111 7.90 15.43 15.48
C PRO A 111 7.75 14.65 14.17
N GLY A 112 6.78 15.00 13.32
CA GLY A 112 6.55 14.33 12.04
C GLY A 112 5.62 13.10 12.10
N ALA A 113 5.26 12.57 13.28
CA ALA A 113 4.43 11.37 13.39
C ALA A 113 3.03 11.55 12.77
N LYS A 114 2.37 12.66 13.03
CA LYS A 114 1.06 12.98 12.45
C LYS A 114 1.13 13.13 10.94
N GLU A 115 2.20 13.72 10.45
CA GLU A 115 2.45 13.94 9.04
C GLU A 115 2.65 12.62 8.28
N VAL A 116 3.47 11.72 8.80
CA VAL A 116 3.68 10.41 8.16
C VAL A 116 2.44 9.55 8.19
N MET A 117 1.67 9.59 9.29
CA MET A 117 0.39 8.89 9.39
C MET A 117 -0.62 9.40 8.36
N LEU A 118 -0.79 10.72 8.25
CA LEU A 118 -1.73 11.30 7.30
C LEU A 118 -1.25 11.11 5.85
N CYS A 119 0.06 11.18 5.61
CA CYS A 119 0.64 10.85 4.31
C CYS A 119 0.29 9.41 3.89
N PHE A 120 0.47 8.46 4.81
CA PHE A 120 0.22 7.05 4.54
C PHE A 120 -1.26 6.71 4.44
N PHE A 121 -2.11 7.35 5.26
CA PHE A 121 -3.56 7.34 5.10
C PHE A 121 -3.98 7.80 3.70
N CYS A 122 -3.46 8.94 3.23
CA CYS A 122 -3.78 9.48 1.91
C CYS A 122 -3.32 8.55 0.79
N TYR A 123 -2.13 7.94 0.93
CA TYR A 123 -1.65 6.96 -0.04
C TYR A 123 -2.63 5.79 -0.20
N CYS A 124 -2.98 5.15 0.90
CA CYS A 124 -3.89 4.01 0.89
C CYS A 124 -5.31 4.38 0.46
N ALA A 125 -5.80 5.56 0.86
CA ALA A 125 -7.05 6.13 0.39
C ALA A 125 -7.07 6.30 -1.14
N LEU A 126 -5.98 6.83 -1.72
CA LEU A 126 -5.84 7.04 -3.16
C LEU A 126 -5.75 5.70 -3.90
N GLU A 127 -4.84 4.81 -3.48
CA GLU A 127 -4.62 3.51 -4.13
C GLU A 127 -5.91 2.68 -4.16
N THR A 128 -6.56 2.53 -3.01
CA THR A 128 -7.75 1.67 -2.90
C THR A 128 -8.95 2.29 -3.62
N THR A 129 -9.14 3.61 -3.51
CA THR A 129 -10.24 4.27 -4.24
C THR A 129 -9.99 4.21 -5.74
N ALA A 130 -8.76 4.42 -6.20
CA ALA A 130 -8.42 4.30 -7.61
C ALA A 130 -8.72 2.88 -8.13
N GLY A 131 -8.27 1.84 -7.43
CA GLY A 131 -8.50 0.45 -7.84
C GLY A 131 -9.98 0.06 -7.89
N LEU A 132 -10.78 0.49 -6.91
CA LEU A 132 -12.19 0.12 -6.81
C LEU A 132 -13.09 0.92 -7.77
N TRP A 133 -12.81 2.21 -8.00
CA TRP A 133 -13.69 3.11 -8.73
C TRP A 133 -13.26 3.38 -10.18
N ALA A 134 -12.05 2.95 -10.58
CA ALA A 134 -11.52 3.18 -11.92
C ALA A 134 -12.44 2.66 -13.02
N SER A 135 -12.90 1.41 -12.91
CA SER A 135 -13.80 0.80 -13.91
C SER A 135 -15.11 1.55 -14.01
N SER A 136 -15.72 1.93 -12.87
CA SER A 136 -16.95 2.72 -12.83
C SER A 136 -16.76 4.09 -13.48
N TYR A 137 -15.65 4.80 -13.17
CA TYR A 137 -15.33 6.08 -13.80
C TYR A 137 -15.17 5.95 -15.31
N LEU A 138 -14.40 4.96 -15.77
CA LEU A 138 -14.17 4.72 -17.20
C LEU A 138 -15.49 4.44 -17.93
N THR A 139 -16.37 3.62 -17.33
CA THR A 139 -17.64 3.22 -17.95
C THR A 139 -18.66 4.37 -17.92
N LEU A 140 -18.88 4.97 -16.76
CA LEU A 140 -19.97 5.94 -16.57
C LEU A 140 -19.63 7.33 -17.09
N VAL A 141 -18.36 7.74 -17.02
CA VAL A 141 -17.94 9.12 -17.38
C VAL A 141 -17.26 9.16 -18.75
N ARG A 142 -16.37 8.18 -19.03
CA ARG A 142 -15.57 8.14 -20.27
C ARG A 142 -16.19 7.29 -21.36
N GLN A 143 -17.35 6.65 -21.09
CA GLN A 143 -18.09 5.81 -22.04
C GLN A 143 -17.23 4.67 -22.61
N VAL A 144 -16.28 4.15 -21.84
CA VAL A 144 -15.46 3.01 -22.21
C VAL A 144 -16.31 1.74 -22.04
N PRO A 145 -16.30 0.79 -22.99
CA PRO A 145 -16.98 -0.48 -22.82
C PRO A 145 -16.57 -1.20 -21.53
N ALA A 146 -17.55 -1.77 -20.80
CA ALA A 146 -17.32 -2.34 -19.46
C ALA A 146 -16.19 -3.39 -19.42
N GLN A 147 -16.06 -4.23 -20.46
CA GLN A 147 -14.99 -5.22 -20.55
C GLN A 147 -13.60 -4.56 -20.66
N THR A 148 -13.48 -3.51 -21.48
CA THR A 148 -12.24 -2.73 -21.61
C THR A 148 -11.92 -2.00 -20.30
N ALA A 149 -12.91 -1.38 -19.67
CA ALA A 149 -12.76 -0.69 -18.40
C ALA A 149 -12.27 -1.64 -17.28
N ALA A 150 -12.83 -2.85 -17.19
CA ALA A 150 -12.39 -3.87 -16.25
C ALA A 150 -10.93 -4.32 -16.52
N SER A 151 -10.56 -4.50 -17.78
CA SER A 151 -9.17 -4.84 -18.17
C SER A 151 -8.18 -3.77 -17.75
N PHE A 152 -8.50 -2.48 -17.94
CA PHE A 152 -7.64 -1.38 -17.52
C PHE A 152 -7.60 -1.18 -16.02
N ALA A 153 -8.68 -1.48 -15.28
CA ALA A 153 -8.64 -1.56 -13.83
C ALA A 153 -7.69 -2.67 -13.34
N SER A 154 -7.61 -3.79 -14.05
CA SER A 154 -6.62 -4.84 -13.77
C SER A 154 -5.19 -4.37 -14.08
N LEU A 155 -4.98 -3.62 -15.17
CA LEU A 155 -3.67 -3.05 -15.51
C LEU A 155 -3.16 -2.05 -14.46
N PHE A 156 -4.05 -1.35 -13.74
CA PHE A 156 -3.68 -0.53 -12.59
C PHE A 156 -2.92 -1.34 -11.53
N TYR A 157 -3.44 -2.50 -11.13
CA TYR A 157 -2.77 -3.37 -10.15
C TYR A 157 -1.50 -4.03 -10.71
N ILE A 158 -1.51 -4.40 -11.98
CA ILE A 158 -0.31 -4.89 -12.67
C ILE A 158 0.76 -3.79 -12.71
N GLY A 159 0.35 -2.54 -12.97
CA GLY A 159 1.21 -1.36 -12.91
C GLY A 159 1.87 -1.18 -11.55
N ILE A 160 1.13 -1.33 -10.45
CA ILE A 160 1.67 -1.30 -9.08
C ILE A 160 2.69 -2.44 -8.89
N THR A 161 2.34 -3.66 -9.27
CA THR A 161 3.17 -4.86 -9.05
C THR A 161 4.47 -4.79 -9.83
N VAL A 162 4.39 -4.54 -11.14
CA VAL A 162 5.55 -4.38 -12.02
C VAL A 162 6.37 -3.16 -11.60
N GLY A 163 5.70 -2.05 -11.30
CA GLY A 163 6.33 -0.85 -10.80
C GLY A 163 7.15 -1.11 -9.53
N ARG A 164 6.61 -1.84 -8.55
CA ARG A 164 7.35 -2.23 -7.32
C ARG A 164 8.55 -3.11 -7.64
N GLY A 165 8.43 -4.04 -8.59
CA GLY A 165 9.57 -4.82 -9.07
C GLY A 165 10.68 -3.95 -9.66
N VAL A 166 10.33 -3.00 -10.53
CA VAL A 166 11.25 -2.03 -11.13
C VAL A 166 11.84 -1.08 -10.09
N CYS A 167 11.05 -0.63 -9.11
CA CYS A 167 11.49 0.23 -8.03
C CYS A 167 12.64 -0.39 -7.22
N GLY A 168 12.66 -1.73 -7.04
CA GLY A 168 13.78 -2.42 -6.40
C GLY A 168 15.13 -2.18 -7.09
N PHE A 169 15.14 -1.93 -8.40
CA PHE A 169 16.37 -1.56 -9.12
C PHE A 169 16.62 -0.05 -9.11
N LEU A 170 15.56 0.77 -9.13
CA LEU A 170 15.72 2.23 -9.09
C LEU A 170 16.28 2.71 -7.74
N THR A 171 15.94 2.04 -6.64
CA THR A 171 16.44 2.33 -5.30
C THR A 171 17.96 2.09 -5.13
N LEU A 172 18.61 1.44 -6.10
CA LEU A 172 20.09 1.38 -6.16
C LEU A 172 20.71 2.75 -6.46
N LYS A 173 19.96 3.68 -7.07
CA LYS A 173 20.43 5.01 -7.49
C LYS A 173 19.68 6.15 -6.85
N LEU A 174 18.46 5.92 -6.39
CA LEU A 174 17.56 6.93 -5.84
C LEU A 174 17.29 6.64 -4.35
N SER A 175 17.33 7.70 -3.54
CA SER A 175 16.94 7.64 -2.12
C SER A 175 15.44 7.45 -1.97
N ASP A 176 14.98 7.02 -0.79
CA ASP A 176 13.55 6.86 -0.50
C ASP A 176 12.75 8.15 -0.75
N ASP A 177 13.28 9.32 -0.36
CA ASP A 177 12.63 10.61 -0.62
C ASP A 177 12.53 10.91 -2.12
N GLN A 178 13.56 10.60 -2.91
CA GLN A 178 13.53 10.73 -4.37
C GLN A 178 12.51 9.78 -5.01
N MET A 179 12.42 8.55 -4.50
CA MET A 179 11.43 7.56 -4.96
C MET A 179 9.99 8.02 -4.67
N ILE A 180 9.74 8.58 -3.48
CA ILE A 180 8.42 9.13 -3.11
C ILE A 180 8.06 10.30 -4.04
N ARG A 181 8.99 11.22 -4.26
CA ARG A 181 8.76 12.37 -5.18
C ARG A 181 8.53 11.92 -6.62
N LEU A 182 9.26 10.92 -7.09
CA LEU A 182 9.02 10.30 -8.40
C LEU A 182 7.60 9.73 -8.48
N GLY A 183 7.17 9.01 -7.45
CA GLY A 183 5.80 8.51 -7.34
C GLY A 183 4.75 9.62 -7.44
N PHE A 184 4.93 10.72 -6.70
CA PHE A 184 4.02 11.88 -6.77
C PHE A 184 3.98 12.51 -8.15
N ALA A 185 5.11 12.63 -8.83
CA ALA A 185 5.19 13.19 -10.18
C ALA A 185 4.44 12.30 -11.19
N VAL A 186 4.68 10.97 -11.15
CA VAL A 186 4.01 10.01 -12.05
C VAL A 186 2.51 9.96 -11.76
N LEU A 187 2.09 9.96 -10.49
CA LEU A 187 0.68 10.08 -10.08
C LEU A 187 0.05 11.37 -10.64
N GLY A 188 0.74 12.50 -10.49
CA GLY A 188 0.26 13.79 -10.99
C GLY A 188 0.04 13.78 -12.51
N VAL A 189 0.98 13.21 -13.27
CA VAL A 189 0.84 13.05 -14.73
C VAL A 189 -0.32 12.11 -15.07
N GLY A 190 -0.46 10.98 -14.35
CA GLY A 190 -1.56 10.05 -14.54
C GLY A 190 -2.93 10.70 -14.27
N ILE A 191 -3.06 11.44 -13.17
CA ILE A 191 -4.29 12.16 -12.81
C ILE A 191 -4.57 13.28 -13.83
N ALA A 192 -3.56 14.02 -14.28
CA ALA A 192 -3.71 15.01 -15.34
C ALA A 192 -4.22 14.38 -16.64
N ALA A 193 -3.70 13.21 -17.01
CA ALA A 193 -4.20 12.46 -18.19
C ALA A 193 -5.67 12.03 -18.03
N LEU A 194 -6.10 11.64 -16.81
CA LEU A 194 -7.52 11.35 -16.53
C LEU A 194 -8.41 12.58 -16.71
N LEU A 195 -7.90 13.79 -16.46
CA LEU A 195 -8.63 15.04 -16.60
C LEU A 195 -8.74 15.52 -18.06
N LEU A 196 -7.85 15.06 -18.95
CA LEU A 196 -7.88 15.50 -20.35
C LEU A 196 -9.20 15.10 -21.04
N PRO A 197 -9.90 16.04 -21.68
CA PRO A 197 -11.08 15.73 -22.48
C PRO A 197 -10.69 15.01 -23.78
N GLY A 198 -11.66 14.34 -24.39
CA GLY A 198 -11.47 13.74 -25.72
C GLY A 198 -11.17 12.25 -25.67
N ALA A 199 -10.10 11.80 -26.34
CA ALA A 199 -9.87 10.39 -26.60
C ALA A 199 -9.77 9.51 -25.33
N GLN A 200 -10.45 8.37 -25.33
CA GLN A 200 -10.45 7.40 -24.22
C GLN A 200 -9.03 6.94 -23.86
N VAL A 201 -8.10 6.96 -24.82
CA VAL A 201 -6.70 6.55 -24.60
C VAL A 201 -6.02 7.35 -23.48
N PHE A 202 -6.33 8.65 -23.31
CA PHE A 202 -5.77 9.44 -22.21
C PHE A 202 -6.25 8.96 -20.85
N ALA A 203 -7.53 8.59 -20.73
CA ALA A 203 -8.06 8.06 -19.48
C ALA A 203 -7.47 6.68 -19.17
N LEU A 204 -7.32 5.82 -20.18
CA LEU A 204 -6.74 4.49 -20.04
C LEU A 204 -5.25 4.56 -19.64
N ALA A 205 -4.46 5.36 -20.38
CA ALA A 205 -3.05 5.59 -20.07
C ALA A 205 -2.87 6.26 -18.68
N GLY A 206 -3.73 7.24 -18.36
CA GLY A 206 -3.75 7.89 -17.07
C GLY A 206 -3.92 6.92 -15.92
N LEU A 207 -4.82 5.95 -16.03
CA LEU A 207 -5.04 4.95 -14.99
C LEU A 207 -3.82 4.05 -14.78
N VAL A 208 -3.16 3.61 -15.87
CA VAL A 208 -1.92 2.82 -15.78
C VAL A 208 -0.81 3.64 -15.09
N LEU A 209 -0.68 4.91 -15.45
CA LEU A 209 0.28 5.83 -14.82
C LEU A 209 -0.02 6.05 -13.33
N VAL A 210 -1.30 6.14 -12.94
CA VAL A 210 -1.67 6.20 -11.52
C VAL A 210 -1.19 4.94 -10.79
N GLY A 211 -1.36 3.75 -11.36
CA GLY A 211 -0.84 2.50 -10.80
C GLY A 211 0.68 2.50 -10.66
N LEU A 212 1.40 2.89 -11.71
CA LEU A 212 2.86 2.99 -11.70
C LEU A 212 3.36 4.03 -10.68
N GLY A 213 2.66 5.15 -10.54
CA GLY A 213 2.99 6.20 -9.56
C GLY A 213 2.79 5.78 -8.11
N CYS A 214 1.83 4.90 -7.84
CA CYS A 214 1.64 4.29 -6.51
C CYS A 214 2.81 3.39 -6.11
N ALA A 215 3.49 2.75 -7.07
CA ALA A 215 4.46 1.70 -6.81
C ALA A 215 5.61 2.08 -5.86
N PRO A 216 6.32 3.21 -6.03
CA PRO A 216 7.46 3.57 -5.18
C PRO A 216 7.07 4.12 -3.81
N ILE A 217 5.85 4.65 -3.63
CA ILE A 217 5.52 5.46 -2.45
C ILE A 217 5.43 4.59 -1.19
N TYR A 218 4.63 3.55 -1.20
CA TYR A 218 4.40 2.69 -0.03
C TYR A 218 5.69 2.11 0.56
N PRO A 219 6.52 1.40 -0.23
CA PRO A 219 7.73 0.79 0.30
C PRO A 219 8.74 1.84 0.80
N SER A 220 8.88 2.96 0.09
CA SER A 220 9.83 4.00 0.46
C SER A 220 9.42 4.78 1.71
N VAL A 221 8.12 5.04 1.92
CA VAL A 221 7.63 5.70 3.16
C VAL A 221 7.91 4.82 4.39
N ILE A 222 7.69 3.51 4.29
CA ILE A 222 7.97 2.59 5.39
C ILE A 222 9.47 2.46 5.62
N HIS A 223 10.24 2.22 4.56
CA HIS A 223 11.68 2.03 4.67
C HIS A 223 12.40 3.27 5.25
N SER A 224 11.93 4.47 4.97
CA SER A 224 12.46 5.72 5.51
C SER A 224 12.09 5.99 6.97
N THR A 225 11.15 5.25 7.58
CA THR A 225 10.66 5.51 8.94
C THR A 225 11.77 5.47 10.01
N PRO A 226 12.69 4.49 10.03
CA PRO A 226 13.81 4.52 11.00
C PRO A 226 14.72 5.72 10.86
N ALA A 227 14.91 6.24 9.64
CA ALA A 227 15.74 7.43 9.39
C ALA A 227 15.08 8.71 9.93
N HIS A 228 13.74 8.79 9.91
CA HIS A 228 12.99 9.94 10.41
C HIS A 228 12.77 9.93 11.93
N PHE A 229 12.57 8.76 12.55
CA PHE A 229 12.13 8.64 13.94
C PHE A 229 13.13 7.92 14.86
N GLY A 230 14.23 7.44 14.31
CA GLY A 230 15.19 6.60 15.04
C GLY A 230 14.76 5.13 15.11
N VAL A 231 15.76 4.26 15.22
CA VAL A 231 15.57 2.79 15.27
C VAL A 231 14.66 2.37 16.42
N GLN A 232 14.81 3.00 17.60
CA GLN A 232 14.05 2.68 18.82
C GLN A 232 12.55 2.99 18.71
N ASN A 233 12.15 3.94 17.87
CA ASN A 233 10.77 4.38 17.71
C ASN A 233 10.09 3.76 16.48
N SER A 234 10.87 3.19 15.55
CA SER A 234 10.39 2.78 14.23
C SER A 234 9.25 1.77 14.29
N GLN A 235 9.34 0.77 15.18
CA GLN A 235 8.29 -0.25 15.34
C GLN A 235 6.93 0.38 15.73
N ALA A 236 6.94 1.31 16.69
CA ALA A 236 5.73 1.96 17.15
C ALA A 236 5.14 2.88 16.06
N VAL A 237 5.99 3.62 15.35
CA VAL A 237 5.57 4.52 14.27
C VAL A 237 5.03 3.71 13.08
N ILE A 238 5.70 2.64 12.65
CA ILE A 238 5.21 1.76 11.57
C ILE A 238 3.87 1.13 11.95
N GLY A 239 3.70 0.68 13.18
CA GLY A 239 2.42 0.13 13.66
C GLY A 239 1.26 1.13 13.50
N ILE A 240 1.48 2.40 13.83
CA ILE A 240 0.47 3.45 13.68
C ILE A 240 0.28 3.86 12.21
N GLN A 241 1.36 3.90 11.41
CA GLN A 241 1.26 4.09 9.96
C GLN A 241 0.34 3.04 9.33
N MET A 242 0.55 1.74 9.67
CA MET A 242 -0.29 0.65 9.19
C MET A 242 -1.75 0.81 9.62
N SER A 243 -1.99 1.15 10.88
CA SER A 243 -3.34 1.38 11.38
C SER A 243 -4.04 2.52 10.61
N SER A 244 -3.31 3.62 10.36
CA SER A 244 -3.81 4.75 9.57
C SER A 244 -4.11 4.36 8.12
N ALA A 245 -3.24 3.55 7.51
CA ALA A 245 -3.43 2.98 6.17
C ALA A 245 -4.72 2.15 6.07
N TYR A 246 -4.94 1.25 7.02
CA TYR A 246 -6.16 0.43 7.03
C TYR A 246 -7.44 1.26 7.20
N VAL A 247 -7.39 2.34 8.00
CA VAL A 247 -8.51 3.30 8.08
C VAL A 247 -8.73 3.98 6.72
N GLY A 248 -7.67 4.39 6.02
CA GLY A 248 -7.75 4.95 4.67
C GLY A 248 -8.38 3.99 3.67
N ASN A 249 -7.93 2.73 3.66
CA ASN A 249 -8.46 1.67 2.81
C ASN A 249 -9.95 1.40 3.05
N LEU A 250 -10.38 1.42 4.31
CA LEU A 250 -11.74 1.08 4.69
C LEU A 250 -12.73 2.24 4.49
N ALA A 251 -12.33 3.46 4.89
CA ALA A 251 -13.24 4.59 4.97
C ALA A 251 -13.36 5.37 3.64
N MET A 252 -12.26 5.51 2.89
CA MET A 252 -12.22 6.45 1.79
C MET A 252 -12.91 5.99 0.49
N PRO A 253 -12.86 4.71 0.08
CA PRO A 253 -13.63 4.26 -1.08
C PRO A 253 -15.15 4.37 -0.92
N PRO A 254 -15.77 4.00 0.24
CA PRO A 254 -17.19 4.28 0.48
C PRO A 254 -17.51 5.77 0.52
N LEU A 255 -16.64 6.59 1.11
CA LEU A 255 -16.83 8.04 1.15
C LEU A 255 -16.84 8.63 -0.27
N PHE A 256 -15.91 8.21 -1.14
CA PHE A 256 -15.96 8.57 -2.55
C PHE A 256 -17.24 8.06 -3.21
N GLY A 257 -17.71 6.85 -2.85
CA GLY A 257 -18.97 6.29 -3.33
C GLY A 257 -20.18 7.18 -3.01
N LEU A 258 -20.22 7.76 -1.82
CA LEU A 258 -21.25 8.73 -1.45
C LEU A 258 -21.18 9.99 -2.34
N LEU A 259 -19.99 10.51 -2.61
CA LEU A 259 -19.79 11.64 -3.52
C LEU A 259 -20.23 11.29 -4.96
N ALA A 260 -19.81 10.13 -5.46
CA ALA A 260 -20.12 9.67 -6.80
C ALA A 260 -21.62 9.47 -7.03
N ASN A 261 -22.33 8.91 -6.04
CA ASN A 261 -23.74 8.60 -6.13
C ASN A 261 -24.66 9.83 -5.91
N ASN A 262 -24.25 10.77 -5.05
CA ASN A 262 -25.09 11.94 -4.74
C ASN A 262 -24.76 13.17 -5.60
N ILE A 263 -23.55 13.23 -6.18
CA ILE A 263 -23.13 14.36 -7.02
C ILE A 263 -22.80 13.86 -8.42
N THR A 264 -21.63 13.25 -8.63
CA THR A 264 -21.22 12.69 -9.92
C THR A 264 -19.94 11.84 -9.82
N PRO A 265 -19.85 10.72 -10.56
CA PRO A 265 -18.59 9.96 -10.70
C PRO A 265 -17.46 10.75 -11.38
N ALA A 266 -17.78 11.84 -12.10
CA ALA A 266 -16.79 12.71 -12.73
C ALA A 266 -15.84 13.41 -11.73
N LEU A 267 -16.18 13.41 -10.44
CA LEU A 267 -15.31 13.89 -9.36
C LEU A 267 -14.08 12.99 -9.12
N PHE A 268 -14.02 11.79 -9.70
CA PHE A 268 -12.94 10.82 -9.45
C PHE A 268 -11.54 11.39 -9.61
N PRO A 269 -11.12 12.00 -10.75
CA PRO A 269 -9.76 12.55 -10.86
C PRO A 269 -9.52 13.73 -9.93
N PHE A 270 -10.52 14.55 -9.63
CA PHE A 270 -10.40 15.67 -8.68
C PHE A 270 -10.19 15.19 -7.26
N TYR A 271 -10.88 14.13 -6.86
CA TYR A 271 -10.68 13.46 -5.58
C TYR A 271 -9.25 12.93 -5.46
N LEU A 272 -8.77 12.19 -6.48
CA LEU A 272 -7.40 11.68 -6.50
C LEU A 272 -6.37 12.81 -6.41
N LEU A 273 -6.61 13.93 -7.12
CA LEU A 273 -5.74 15.10 -7.08
C LEU A 273 -5.71 15.74 -5.69
N ALA A 274 -6.86 15.93 -5.06
CA ALA A 274 -6.95 16.49 -3.71
C ALA A 274 -6.18 15.65 -2.69
N VAL A 275 -6.35 14.32 -2.75
CA VAL A 275 -5.65 13.38 -1.88
C VAL A 275 -4.14 13.37 -2.17
N LEU A 276 -3.72 13.43 -3.45
CA LEU A 276 -2.31 13.53 -3.83
C LEU A 276 -1.67 14.82 -3.30
N VAL A 277 -2.35 15.97 -3.43
CA VAL A 277 -1.83 17.25 -2.93
C VAL A 277 -1.67 17.19 -1.40
N LEU A 278 -2.67 16.68 -0.68
CA LEU A 278 -2.58 16.53 0.77
C LEU A 278 -1.43 15.60 1.17
N MET A 279 -1.26 14.47 0.49
CA MET A 279 -0.18 13.52 0.70
C MET A 279 1.20 14.17 0.49
N ALA A 280 1.37 14.93 -0.60
CA ALA A 280 2.62 15.62 -0.91
C ALA A 280 2.94 16.73 0.11
N LEU A 281 1.93 17.46 0.59
CA LEU A 281 2.09 18.47 1.65
C LEU A 281 2.51 17.83 2.97
N MET A 282 1.88 16.69 3.34
CA MET A 282 2.22 15.97 4.56
C MET A 282 3.64 15.40 4.50
N HIS A 283 4.03 14.81 3.38
CA HIS A 283 5.40 14.33 3.19
C HIS A 283 6.43 15.48 3.27
N ARG A 284 6.15 16.60 2.63
CA ARG A 284 7.02 17.80 2.73
C ARG A 284 7.16 18.29 4.17
N GLN A 285 6.07 18.29 4.95
CA GLN A 285 6.10 18.69 6.36
C GLN A 285 6.85 17.68 7.22
N LEU A 286 6.68 16.37 6.96
CA LEU A 286 7.44 15.29 7.60
C LEU A 286 8.95 15.55 7.47
N VAL A 287 9.43 15.65 6.23
CA VAL A 287 10.87 15.88 5.94
C VAL A 287 11.38 17.15 6.65
N ARG A 288 10.60 18.22 6.67
CA ARG A 288 10.97 19.48 7.34
C ARG A 288 11.08 19.33 8.86
N LYS A 289 10.17 18.59 9.49
CA LYS A 289 10.13 18.41 10.95
C LYS A 289 11.20 17.44 11.46
N THR A 290 11.61 16.49 10.61
CA THR A 290 12.61 15.47 10.97
C THR A 290 14.02 15.81 10.49
N ALA A 291 14.20 16.86 9.67
CA ALA A 291 15.52 17.31 9.22
C ALA A 291 16.39 17.95 10.33
N HIS A 292 15.80 18.25 11.48
CA HIS A 292 16.47 18.92 12.63
C HIS A 292 16.54 18.03 13.87
N THR A 293 16.13 16.77 13.77
CA THR A 293 16.32 15.73 14.77
C THR A 293 17.43 14.78 14.39
#